data_72f9ea68002d212994a6c0f08349ec7d
#
_entry.id   72f9ea68002d212994a6c0f08349ec7d
#
_cell.length_a   1.000
_cell.length_b   1.000
_cell.length_c   1.000
_cell.angle_alpha   90.00
_cell.angle_beta   90.00
_cell.angle_gamma   90.00
#
_symmetry.space_group_name_H-M   'P 1'
#
loop_
_entity.id
_entity.type
_entity.pdbx_description
1 polymer ?
#
loop_
_entity_poly.entity_id
_entity_poly.type
_entity_poly.pdbx_seq_one_letter_code
_entity_poly.pdbx_strand_id
1 'polypeptide(L)'
;METDETKLRQSPLPMGVAVFKPMPRPVSGETVNTLERLLREAKEGQVAGLALVVLRSDGRFDLHLKGSATEDSNQMGVAGMLAALQKMALELY
;
A
#
# COMPACT_ATOMS: atom_id res chain seq x y z
N MET A 1 4.21 -11.83 8.40
CA MET A 1 4.61 -12.65 7.59
C MET A 1 4.19 -12.74 6.19
N GLU A 2 5.02 -13.30 5.42
CA GLU A 2 4.76 -13.39 4.01
C GLU A 2 3.52 -14.20 3.69
N THR A 3 3.27 -15.22 4.48
CA THR A 3 2.10 -16.04 4.25
C THR A 3 0.82 -15.24 4.34
N ASP A 4 0.74 -14.35 5.30
CA ASP A 4 -0.45 -13.53 5.45
C ASP A 4 -0.61 -12.57 4.28
N GLU A 5 0.48 -12.00 3.83
CA GLU A 5 0.41 -11.10 2.70
C GLU A 5 -0.01 -11.84 1.44
N THR A 6 0.48 -13.04 1.24
CA THR A 6 0.09 -13.84 0.11
C THR A 6 -1.39 -14.15 0.15
N LYS A 7 -1.90 -14.47 1.31
CA LYS A 7 -3.30 -14.72 1.47
C LYS A 7 -4.15 -13.52 1.12
N LEU A 8 -3.75 -12.35 1.61
CA LEU A 8 -4.49 -11.13 1.32
C LEU A 8 -4.48 -10.82 -0.17
N ARG A 9 -3.34 -11.02 -0.80
CA ARG A 9 -3.22 -10.74 -2.21
C ARG A 9 -4.12 -11.63 -3.05
N GLN A 10 -4.32 -12.87 -2.60
CA GLN A 10 -5.12 -13.83 -3.35
C GLN A 10 -6.57 -13.88 -2.93
N SER A 11 -6.93 -13.15 -1.89
CA SER A 11 -8.30 -13.15 -1.43
C SER A 11 -9.22 -12.53 -2.46
N PRO A 12 -10.41 -13.09 -2.64
CA PRO A 12 -11.36 -12.46 -3.52
C PRO A 12 -11.75 -11.10 -2.97
N LEU A 13 -11.88 -10.14 -3.83
CA LEU A 13 -12.24 -8.80 -3.44
C LEU A 13 -13.74 -8.58 -3.57
N PRO A 14 -14.28 -7.68 -2.79
CA PRO A 14 -15.66 -7.28 -2.98
C PRO A 14 -15.86 -6.81 -4.40
N MET A 15 -17.04 -7.05 -4.87
CA MET A 15 -17.37 -6.72 -6.20
C MET A 15 -17.12 -5.27 -6.53
N GLY A 16 -16.59 -5.01 -7.70
CA GLY A 16 -16.35 -3.67 -8.16
C GLY A 16 -15.14 -2.99 -7.58
N VAL A 17 -14.37 -3.72 -6.79
CA VAL A 17 -13.23 -3.13 -6.11
C VAL A 17 -11.95 -3.52 -6.78
N ALA A 18 -11.04 -2.58 -6.87
CA ALA A 18 -9.65 -2.83 -7.21
C ALA A 18 -9.47 -3.55 -8.53
N VAL A 19 -10.22 -3.14 -9.49
CA VAL A 19 -9.93 -3.57 -10.84
C VAL A 19 -8.77 -2.75 -11.33
N PHE A 20 -7.65 -3.40 -11.55
CA PHE A 20 -6.45 -2.73 -11.98
C PHE A 20 -6.00 -3.37 -13.28
N LYS A 21 -5.92 -2.55 -14.30
CA LYS A 21 -5.57 -3.04 -15.61
C LYS A 21 -4.07 -3.27 -15.69
N PRO A 22 -3.61 -4.50 -15.95
CA PRO A 22 -2.19 -4.72 -16.06
C PRO A 22 -1.65 -4.02 -17.29
N MET A 23 -0.57 -3.31 -17.11
CA MET A 23 0.07 -2.61 -18.22
C MET A 23 1.56 -2.77 -18.09
N PRO A 24 2.20 -3.48 -19.04
CA PRO A 24 3.65 -3.53 -19.03
C PRO A 24 4.17 -2.12 -19.19
N ARG A 25 4.97 -1.69 -18.26
CA ARG A 25 5.48 -0.34 -18.26
C ARG A 25 6.95 -0.34 -17.95
N PRO A 26 7.67 0.65 -18.45
CA PRO A 26 9.03 0.85 -17.99
C PRO A 26 9.01 1.29 -16.53
N VAL A 27 10.18 1.38 -15.94
CA VAL A 27 10.34 1.78 -14.56
C VAL A 27 9.68 3.15 -14.34
N SER A 28 8.89 3.24 -13.28
CA SER A 28 8.29 4.51 -12.90
C SER A 28 9.26 5.29 -12.05
N GLY A 29 9.76 6.42 -12.59
CA GLY A 29 10.68 7.25 -11.86
C GLY A 29 10.10 7.82 -10.59
N GLU A 30 8.83 8.18 -10.60
CA GLU A 30 8.18 8.70 -9.41
C GLU A 30 8.08 7.66 -8.32
N THR A 31 7.77 6.43 -8.69
CA THR A 31 7.67 5.35 -7.73
C THR A 31 9.03 5.07 -7.10
N VAL A 32 10.06 4.98 -7.93
CA VAL A 32 11.41 4.72 -7.43
C VAL A 32 11.85 5.83 -6.48
N ASN A 33 11.66 7.07 -6.87
CA ASN A 33 12.10 8.20 -6.06
C ASN A 33 11.38 8.22 -4.71
N THR A 34 10.09 7.92 -4.71
CA THR A 34 9.31 7.90 -3.47
C THR A 34 9.80 6.79 -2.56
N LEU A 35 10.03 5.61 -3.11
CA LEU A 35 10.50 4.49 -2.30
C LEU A 35 11.91 4.75 -1.74
N GLU A 36 12.78 5.34 -2.52
CA GLU A 36 14.11 5.67 -2.05
C GLU A 36 14.08 6.68 -0.92
N ARG A 37 13.21 7.68 -1.06
CA ARG A 37 13.06 8.67 -0.01
C ARG A 37 12.52 8.03 1.27
N LEU A 38 11.50 7.19 1.15
CA LEU A 38 10.93 6.55 2.31
C LEU A 38 11.93 5.61 2.99
N LEU A 39 12.73 4.92 2.19
CA LEU A 39 13.76 4.07 2.76
C LEU A 39 14.76 4.88 3.57
N ARG A 40 15.20 6.00 3.02
CA ARG A 40 16.15 6.86 3.73
C ARG A 40 15.54 7.38 5.03
N GLU A 41 14.30 7.84 4.96
CA GLU A 41 13.62 8.38 6.13
C GLU A 41 13.38 7.31 7.18
N ALA A 42 13.12 6.08 6.75
CA ALA A 42 12.94 4.98 7.67
C ALA A 42 14.24 4.66 8.40
N LYS A 43 15.35 4.69 7.68
CA LYS A 43 16.66 4.46 8.30
C LYS A 43 17.04 5.55 9.28
N GLU A 44 16.53 6.74 9.08
CA GLU A 44 16.77 7.87 9.98
C GLU A 44 15.77 7.92 11.13
N GLY A 45 14.85 6.98 11.19
CA GLY A 45 13.89 6.92 12.26
C GLY A 45 12.69 7.86 12.10
N GLN A 46 12.54 8.45 10.93
CA GLN A 46 11.44 9.38 10.68
C GLN A 46 10.15 8.69 10.29
N VAL A 47 10.23 7.43 9.86
CA VAL A 47 9.07 6.64 9.46
C VAL A 47 8.92 5.51 10.46
N ALA A 48 7.84 5.52 11.21
CA ALA A 48 7.60 4.52 12.25
C ALA A 48 6.92 3.26 11.72
N GLY A 49 6.15 3.40 10.67
CA GLY A 49 5.46 2.27 10.08
C GLY A 49 4.88 2.68 8.76
N LEU A 50 4.23 1.75 8.10
CA LEU A 50 3.61 2.08 6.83
C LEU A 50 2.40 1.19 6.55
N ALA A 51 1.51 1.73 5.74
CA ALA A 51 0.36 1.01 5.21
C ALA A 51 0.31 1.38 3.74
N LEU A 52 0.43 0.41 2.86
CA LEU A 52 0.44 0.73 1.44
C LEU A 52 -0.11 -0.39 0.59
N VAL A 53 -0.46 -0.02 -0.62
CA VAL A 53 -0.91 -0.94 -1.64
C VAL A 53 0.13 -0.89 -2.75
N VAL A 54 0.65 -2.06 -3.12
CA VAL A 54 1.59 -2.17 -4.22
C VAL A 54 0.85 -2.72 -5.42
N LEU A 55 0.90 -1.97 -6.50
CA LEU A 55 0.26 -2.38 -7.75
C LEU A 55 1.30 -3.06 -8.61
N ARG A 56 1.05 -4.32 -8.95
CA ARG A 56 1.96 -5.09 -9.78
C ARG A 56 1.62 -4.90 -11.23
N SER A 57 2.63 -4.99 -12.07
CA SER A 57 2.43 -4.78 -13.51
C SER A 57 1.53 -5.84 -14.14
N ASP A 58 1.35 -6.98 -13.48
CA ASP A 58 0.46 -8.04 -13.99
C ASP A 58 -0.98 -7.88 -13.55
N GLY A 59 -1.30 -6.77 -12.89
CA GLY A 59 -2.66 -6.51 -12.45
C GLY A 59 -2.97 -6.96 -11.04
N ARG A 60 -2.02 -7.60 -10.38
CA ARG A 60 -2.19 -7.99 -8.98
C ARG A 60 -1.84 -6.85 -8.07
N PHE A 61 -2.17 -7.00 -6.81
CA PHE A 61 -1.78 -6.01 -5.82
C PHE A 61 -1.39 -6.69 -4.53
N ASP A 62 -0.54 -6.03 -3.77
CA ASP A 62 -0.12 -6.47 -2.45
C ASP A 62 -0.52 -5.42 -1.43
N LEU A 63 -0.91 -5.89 -0.25
CA LEU A 63 -1.25 -5.01 0.85
C LEU A 63 -0.20 -5.17 1.93
N HIS A 64 0.33 -4.06 2.41
CA HIS A 64 1.38 -4.08 3.42
C HIS A 64 0.99 -3.22 4.60
N LEU A 65 1.11 -3.80 5.78
CA LEU A 65 0.90 -3.09 7.03
C LEU A 65 2.05 -3.49 7.93
N LYS A 66 2.98 -2.56 8.18
CA LYS A 66 4.22 -2.90 8.85
C LYS A 66 4.56 -1.86 9.91
N GLY A 67 5.40 -2.28 10.84
CA GLY A 67 5.88 -1.39 11.88
C GLY A 67 4.77 -0.96 12.81
N SER A 68 4.77 0.30 13.20
CA SER A 68 3.79 0.78 14.14
C SER A 68 2.35 0.72 13.62
N ALA A 69 2.18 0.55 12.32
CA ALA A 69 0.84 0.42 11.75
C ALA A 69 0.16 -0.88 12.16
N THR A 70 0.92 -1.86 12.65
CA THR A 70 0.36 -3.14 13.10
C THR A 70 0.01 -3.14 14.59
N GLU A 71 0.29 -2.06 15.31
CA GLU A 71 0.06 -2.02 16.74
C GLU A 71 -1.40 -1.74 17.05
N ASP A 72 -1.94 -2.41 18.06
CA ASP A 72 -3.34 -2.27 18.42
C ASP A 72 -3.70 -0.83 18.74
N SER A 73 -2.80 -0.12 19.40
CA SER A 73 -3.08 1.25 19.80
C SER A 73 -3.23 2.19 18.61
N ASN A 74 -2.74 1.77 17.43
CA ASN A 74 -2.81 2.60 16.24
C ASN A 74 -3.90 2.18 15.27
N GLN A 75 -4.66 1.16 15.62
CA GLN A 75 -5.61 0.53 14.70
C GLN A 75 -6.62 1.52 14.15
N MET A 76 -7.24 2.30 15.03
CA MET A 76 -8.26 3.24 14.59
C MET A 76 -7.65 4.36 13.74
N GLY A 77 -6.48 4.83 14.14
CA GLY A 77 -5.79 5.87 13.38
C GLY A 77 -5.44 5.42 11.98
N VAL A 78 -4.90 4.20 11.87
CA VAL A 78 -4.53 3.65 10.57
C VAL A 78 -5.77 3.49 9.69
N ALA A 79 -6.86 2.98 10.27
CA ALA A 79 -8.09 2.83 9.50
C ALA A 79 -8.59 4.18 8.98
N GLY A 80 -8.50 5.23 9.79
CA GLY A 80 -8.90 6.56 9.35
C GLY A 80 -8.03 7.09 8.23
N MET A 81 -6.73 6.84 8.31
CA MET A 81 -5.82 7.28 7.26
C MET A 81 -6.08 6.55 5.96
N LEU A 82 -6.38 5.26 6.03
CA LEU A 82 -6.71 4.50 4.83
C LEU A 82 -8.00 5.00 4.20
N ALA A 83 -8.97 5.40 5.02
CA ALA A 83 -10.20 5.98 4.50
C ALA A 83 -9.92 7.30 3.78
N ALA A 84 -8.99 8.09 4.30
CA ALA A 84 -8.60 9.33 3.63
C ALA A 84 -7.93 9.05 2.30
N LEU A 85 -7.08 8.02 2.24
CA LEU A 85 -6.44 7.63 1.00
C LEU A 85 -7.48 7.17 -0.02
N GLN A 86 -8.47 6.41 0.43
CA GLN A 86 -9.57 5.98 -0.42
C GLN A 86 -10.28 7.18 -1.03
N LYS A 87 -10.56 8.17 -0.22
CA LYS A 87 -11.23 9.37 -0.70
C LYS A 87 -10.39 10.09 -1.76
N MET A 88 -9.09 10.19 -1.52
CA MET A 88 -8.20 10.80 -2.48
C MET A 88 -8.22 10.06 -3.81
N ALA A 89 -8.19 8.75 -3.77
CA ALA A 89 -8.21 7.94 -4.98
C ALA A 89 -9.49 8.16 -5.76
N LEU A 90 -10.61 8.26 -5.06
CA LEU A 90 -11.89 8.49 -5.71
C LEU A 90 -11.98 9.88 -6.33
N GLU A 91 -11.33 10.86 -5.72
CA GLU A 91 -11.38 12.22 -6.23
C GLU A 91 -10.50 12.43 -7.45
N LEU A 92 -9.58 11.51 -7.71
CA LEU A 92 -8.75 11.61 -8.90
C LEU A 92 -9.49 11.18 -10.18
N TYR A 93 -10.64 10.57 -10.03
CA TYR A 93 -11.46 10.14 -11.15
C TYR A 93 -12.77 10.95 -11.17
#